data_24f3009da9383fc83e454cb676a94b06
#
_entry.id   24f3009da9383fc83e454cb676a94b06
#
_cell.length_a   1.000
_cell.length_b   1.000
_cell.length_c   1.000
_cell.angle_alpha   90.00
_cell.angle_beta   90.00
_cell.angle_gamma   90.00
#
_symmetry.space_group_name_H-M   'P 1'
#
loop_
_entity.id
_entity.type
_entity.pdbx_description
1 polymer ?
#
loop_
_entity_poly.entity_id
_entity_poly.type
_entity_poly.pdbx_seq_one_letter_code
_entity_poly.pdbx_strand_id
1 'polypeptide(L)'
;MNTIKPTTSLSYLNATGLIPYGMTNDYMFRIILEKNNYVLKGLICSLLSFKPEEVVSVEIQNPILLNEAVDDKEFILDIKVLLNNSAVINLEMQMAYQLNWKERSLSYLCRVFDQLSHGHLYGDIKPAIHIGFLNFDPVSSEHPEFYSSYRLLNEKTYIPYSDKFILRVVNLRQIASATDEDRANRIDYWARLFTATTWEEIKMLAKNNEFIASASQSLYESNADEITREKCRARENYICLERTLAEQETRLAEQEAELATKDAALADKDKIIEKLKKQLAEIQSAN
;
A
#
# COMPACT_ATOMS: atom_id res chain seq x y z
N MET A 1 -40.92 -34.92 -18.12
CA MET A 1 -39.48 -34.72 -18.22
C MET A 1 -39.22 -33.21 -18.18
N ASN A 2 -38.91 -32.69 -17.00
CA ASN A 2 -38.56 -31.30 -16.83
C ASN A 2 -37.06 -31.19 -17.11
N THR A 3 -36.73 -30.65 -18.27
CA THR A 3 -35.37 -30.25 -18.60
C THR A 3 -35.00 -29.02 -17.77
N ILE A 4 -34.22 -29.25 -16.71
CA ILE A 4 -33.55 -28.21 -15.95
C ILE A 4 -32.55 -27.54 -16.93
N LYS A 5 -32.85 -26.31 -17.36
CA LYS A 5 -31.87 -25.48 -18.07
C LYS A 5 -30.66 -25.31 -17.16
N PRO A 6 -29.42 -25.52 -17.64
CA PRO A 6 -28.25 -25.24 -16.85
C PRO A 6 -28.30 -23.76 -16.49
N THR A 7 -28.36 -23.46 -15.22
CA THR A 7 -28.13 -22.11 -14.69
C THR A 7 -26.72 -21.74 -15.14
N THR A 8 -26.62 -20.80 -16.06
CA THR A 8 -25.30 -20.19 -16.45
C THR A 8 -24.72 -19.64 -15.17
N SER A 9 -23.73 -20.31 -14.59
CA SER A 9 -23.08 -19.82 -13.39
C SER A 9 -22.48 -18.44 -13.71
N LEU A 10 -22.89 -17.44 -12.96
CA LEU A 10 -22.31 -16.10 -13.03
C LEU A 10 -20.80 -16.25 -12.84
N SER A 11 -20.01 -15.86 -13.84
CA SER A 11 -18.57 -16.02 -13.83
C SER A 11 -17.90 -14.85 -14.54
N TYR A 12 -16.71 -14.48 -14.06
CA TYR A 12 -15.89 -13.46 -14.72
C TYR A 12 -15.61 -13.77 -16.19
N LEU A 13 -15.66 -15.04 -16.60
CA LEU A 13 -15.46 -15.43 -18.01
C LEU A 13 -16.49 -14.82 -18.95
N ASN A 14 -17.70 -14.54 -18.45
CA ASN A 14 -18.79 -13.95 -19.22
C ASN A 14 -18.84 -12.42 -19.08
N ALA A 15 -18.06 -11.82 -18.16
CA ALA A 15 -18.02 -10.39 -17.97
C ALA A 15 -17.25 -9.69 -19.09
N THR A 16 -17.61 -8.46 -19.44
CA THR A 16 -16.95 -7.64 -20.46
C THR A 16 -16.86 -6.18 -20.03
N GLY A 17 -15.88 -5.45 -20.59
CA GLY A 17 -15.72 -4.03 -20.34
C GLY A 17 -15.05 -3.70 -19.00
N LEU A 18 -15.35 -2.53 -18.46
CA LEU A 18 -14.69 -2.00 -17.27
C LEU A 18 -15.07 -2.77 -16.00
N ILE A 19 -14.09 -2.92 -15.12
CA ILE A 19 -14.29 -3.45 -13.76
C ILE A 19 -14.78 -2.29 -12.89
N PRO A 20 -15.92 -2.40 -12.21
CA PRO A 20 -16.42 -1.30 -11.37
C PRO A 20 -15.45 -0.91 -10.25
N TYR A 21 -14.94 -1.91 -9.52
CA TYR A 21 -13.93 -1.72 -8.47
C TYR A 21 -12.85 -2.80 -8.61
N GLY A 22 -11.62 -2.35 -8.97
CA GLY A 22 -10.45 -3.23 -9.06
C GLY A 22 -9.80 -3.49 -7.71
N MET A 23 -8.76 -4.32 -7.71
CA MET A 23 -8.02 -4.67 -6.48
C MET A 23 -7.07 -3.55 -6.00
N THR A 24 -6.94 -2.45 -6.73
CA THR A 24 -6.31 -1.22 -6.22
C THR A 24 -7.18 -0.47 -5.21
N ASN A 25 -8.48 -0.74 -5.18
CA ASN A 25 -9.31 -0.37 -4.04
C ASN A 25 -8.93 -1.25 -2.85
N ASP A 26 -8.41 -0.66 -1.79
CA ASP A 26 -7.86 -1.38 -0.63
C ASP A 26 -8.92 -2.22 0.11
N TYR A 27 -10.19 -1.79 0.12
CA TYR A 27 -11.28 -2.61 0.64
C TYR A 27 -11.53 -3.84 -0.25
N MET A 28 -11.54 -3.69 -1.59
CA MET A 28 -11.67 -4.81 -2.52
C MET A 28 -10.50 -5.80 -2.38
N PHE A 29 -9.26 -5.27 -2.30
CA PHE A 29 -8.07 -6.09 -2.06
C PHE A 29 -8.22 -6.93 -0.80
N ARG A 30 -8.59 -6.29 0.30
CA ARG A 30 -8.76 -6.96 1.59
C ARG A 30 -9.85 -8.02 1.54
N ILE A 31 -11.05 -7.69 1.08
CA ILE A 31 -12.19 -8.62 1.11
C ILE A 31 -11.97 -9.87 0.26
N ILE A 32 -11.26 -9.75 -0.87
CA ILE A 32 -10.91 -10.90 -1.71
C ILE A 32 -9.94 -11.82 -0.98
N LEU A 33 -8.90 -11.27 -0.36
CA LEU A 33 -7.90 -12.07 0.35
C LEU A 33 -8.46 -12.69 1.63
N GLU A 34 -9.40 -12.03 2.31
CA GLU A 34 -10.09 -12.57 3.48
C GLU A 34 -11.04 -13.72 3.14
N LYS A 35 -11.81 -13.57 2.07
CA LYS A 35 -12.80 -14.57 1.68
C LYS A 35 -12.20 -15.78 0.97
N ASN A 36 -10.98 -15.64 0.44
CA ASN A 36 -10.38 -16.68 -0.40
C ASN A 36 -8.93 -17.00 0.03
N ASN A 37 -8.80 -17.93 0.96
CA ASN A 37 -7.50 -18.41 1.45
C ASN A 37 -6.60 -19.01 0.35
N TYR A 38 -7.18 -19.57 -0.73
CA TYR A 38 -6.40 -20.07 -1.84
C TYR A 38 -5.71 -18.94 -2.60
N VAL A 39 -6.41 -17.82 -2.80
CA VAL A 39 -5.86 -16.60 -3.40
C VAL A 39 -4.76 -16.00 -2.52
N LEU A 40 -5.03 -15.87 -1.20
CA LEU A 40 -4.04 -15.37 -0.24
C LEU A 40 -2.77 -16.25 -0.23
N LYS A 41 -2.94 -17.57 -0.22
CA LYS A 41 -1.82 -18.52 -0.32
C LYS A 41 -1.01 -18.31 -1.59
N GLY A 42 -1.68 -18.20 -2.75
CA GLY A 42 -1.00 -17.98 -4.03
C GLY A 42 -0.21 -16.66 -4.08
N LEU A 43 -0.76 -15.59 -3.52
CA LEU A 43 -0.08 -14.30 -3.41
C LEU A 43 1.17 -14.42 -2.53
N ILE A 44 1.07 -15.03 -1.34
CA ILE A 44 2.19 -15.24 -0.42
C ILE A 44 3.26 -16.11 -1.05
N CYS A 45 2.91 -17.20 -1.75
CA CYS A 45 3.86 -18.03 -2.49
C CYS A 45 4.69 -17.19 -3.47
N SER A 46 4.04 -16.34 -4.27
CA SER A 46 4.72 -15.46 -5.21
C SER A 46 5.65 -14.46 -4.51
N LEU A 47 5.16 -13.76 -3.48
CA LEU A 47 5.90 -12.71 -2.77
C LEU A 47 7.11 -13.24 -1.98
N LEU A 48 7.05 -14.47 -1.49
CA LEU A 48 8.11 -15.05 -0.66
C LEU A 48 8.92 -16.13 -1.40
N SER A 49 8.64 -16.35 -2.69
CA SER A 49 9.32 -17.37 -3.51
C SER A 49 9.14 -18.79 -2.97
N PHE A 50 7.99 -19.06 -2.33
CA PHE A 50 7.64 -20.38 -1.85
C PHE A 50 6.89 -21.21 -2.91
N LYS A 51 7.14 -22.51 -2.92
CA LYS A 51 6.27 -23.44 -3.64
C LYS A 51 4.94 -23.62 -2.86
N PRO A 52 3.82 -23.91 -3.55
CA PRO A 52 2.53 -24.08 -2.88
C PRO A 52 2.53 -25.17 -1.78
N GLU A 53 3.39 -26.20 -1.91
CA GLU A 53 3.52 -27.28 -0.94
C GLU A 53 4.20 -26.85 0.36
N GLU A 54 5.02 -25.80 0.31
CA GLU A 54 5.75 -25.25 1.46
C GLU A 54 4.85 -24.36 2.33
N VAL A 55 3.74 -23.87 1.76
CA VAL A 55 2.74 -23.08 2.49
C VAL A 55 1.64 -23.99 2.99
N VAL A 56 1.78 -24.45 4.23
CA VAL A 56 0.84 -25.38 4.89
C VAL A 56 -0.41 -24.63 5.36
N SER A 57 -0.23 -23.45 5.96
CA SER A 57 -1.35 -22.65 6.46
C SER A 57 -1.12 -21.14 6.26
N VAL A 58 -2.20 -20.44 5.96
CA VAL A 58 -2.31 -18.98 5.99
C VAL A 58 -3.52 -18.61 6.84
N GLU A 59 -3.32 -17.81 7.88
CA GLU A 59 -4.37 -17.44 8.82
C GLU A 59 -4.39 -15.92 9.00
N ILE A 60 -5.53 -15.31 8.72
CA ILE A 60 -5.70 -13.86 8.94
C ILE A 60 -5.98 -13.62 10.41
N GLN A 61 -5.15 -12.76 11.02
CA GLN A 61 -5.20 -12.46 12.44
C GLN A 61 -6.06 -11.23 12.79
N ASN A 62 -6.40 -10.40 11.80
CA ASN A 62 -7.23 -9.21 11.96
C ASN A 62 -8.39 -9.17 10.94
N PRO A 63 -9.29 -10.17 10.91
CA PRO A 63 -10.40 -10.19 9.96
C PRO A 63 -11.35 -9.01 10.20
N ILE A 64 -11.99 -8.51 9.12
CA ILE A 64 -13.08 -7.53 9.25
C ILE A 64 -14.31 -8.26 9.81
N LEU A 65 -14.78 -7.81 10.95
CA LEU A 65 -16.05 -8.28 11.49
C LEU A 65 -17.19 -7.60 10.71
N LEU A 66 -18.00 -8.41 10.01
CA LEU A 66 -19.05 -7.94 9.09
C LEU A 66 -20.12 -7.04 9.72
N ASN A 67 -20.18 -6.95 11.06
CA ASN A 67 -21.17 -6.20 11.82
C ASN A 67 -20.59 -4.95 12.52
N GLU A 68 -19.30 -4.67 12.38
CA GLU A 68 -18.78 -3.41 12.91
C GLU A 68 -19.24 -2.29 12.00
N ALA A 69 -20.04 -1.38 12.59
CA ALA A 69 -20.31 -0.08 11.98
C ALA A 69 -18.95 0.56 11.70
N VAL A 70 -18.72 0.88 10.46
CA VAL A 70 -17.52 1.54 10.01
C VAL A 70 -17.56 2.94 10.60
N ASP A 71 -17.04 3.11 11.81
CA ASP A 71 -16.73 4.42 12.34
C ASP A 71 -15.66 5.03 11.43
N ASP A 72 -15.92 6.19 10.87
CA ASP A 72 -15.19 6.88 9.80
C ASP A 72 -13.71 7.16 10.11
N LYS A 73 -13.15 6.69 11.21
CA LYS A 73 -11.81 7.08 11.69
C LYS A 73 -10.74 5.99 11.76
N GLU A 74 -11.08 4.71 11.62
CA GLU A 74 -10.08 3.62 11.68
C GLU A 74 -10.30 2.54 10.62
N PHE A 75 -10.15 2.89 9.34
CA PHE A 75 -9.96 1.88 8.32
C PHE A 75 -8.52 1.35 8.37
N ILE A 76 -8.23 0.45 9.29
CA ILE A 76 -7.03 -0.37 9.20
C ILE A 76 -7.31 -1.45 8.14
N LEU A 77 -6.95 -1.15 6.89
CA LEU A 77 -7.19 -2.07 5.76
C LEU A 77 -5.99 -2.95 5.45
N ASP A 78 -4.98 -2.95 6.29
CA ASP A 78 -3.88 -3.89 6.22
C ASP A 78 -4.32 -5.29 6.67
N ILE A 79 -3.73 -6.32 6.07
CA ILE A 79 -4.02 -7.73 6.34
C ILE A 79 -2.85 -8.34 7.09
N LYS A 80 -3.08 -8.72 8.34
CA LYS A 80 -2.09 -9.43 9.15
C LYS A 80 -2.28 -10.94 9.02
N VAL A 81 -1.29 -11.62 8.50
CA VAL A 81 -1.31 -13.06 8.20
C VAL A 81 -0.29 -13.80 9.05
N LEU A 82 -0.70 -14.89 9.69
CA LEU A 82 0.20 -15.88 10.27
C LEU A 82 0.46 -16.97 9.24
N LEU A 83 1.71 -17.08 8.80
CA LEU A 83 2.16 -18.07 7.82
C LEU A 83 2.78 -19.27 8.53
N ASN A 84 2.28 -20.47 8.29
CA ASN A 84 2.80 -21.75 8.81
C ASN A 84 3.06 -21.71 10.33
N ASN A 85 2.34 -20.91 11.09
CA ASN A 85 2.63 -20.62 12.50
C ASN A 85 4.09 -20.17 12.80
N SER A 86 4.83 -19.73 11.78
CA SER A 86 6.28 -19.46 11.85
C SER A 86 6.68 -18.03 11.49
N ALA A 87 5.87 -17.30 10.75
CA ALA A 87 6.12 -15.90 10.36
C ALA A 87 4.85 -15.08 10.39
N VAL A 88 4.97 -13.77 10.67
CA VAL A 88 3.86 -12.82 10.62
C VAL A 88 4.09 -11.87 9.45
N ILE A 89 3.10 -11.77 8.57
CA ILE A 89 3.15 -10.93 7.37
C ILE A 89 2.07 -9.86 7.49
N ASN A 90 2.42 -8.62 7.19
CA ASN A 90 1.46 -7.54 7.01
C ASN A 90 1.43 -7.13 5.54
N LEU A 91 0.25 -7.16 4.91
CA LEU A 91 0.02 -6.75 3.53
C LEU A 91 -0.75 -5.44 3.53
N GLU A 92 -0.25 -4.42 2.85
CA GLU A 92 -0.87 -3.10 2.75
C GLU A 92 -0.97 -2.67 1.28
N MET A 93 -2.17 -2.24 0.83
CA MET A 93 -2.40 -1.64 -0.48
C MET A 93 -2.48 -0.11 -0.33
N GLN A 94 -1.49 0.61 -0.86
CA GLN A 94 -1.39 2.06 -0.73
C GLN A 94 -1.36 2.73 -2.10
N MET A 95 -2.49 3.27 -2.52
CA MET A 95 -2.66 3.90 -3.84
C MET A 95 -2.43 5.40 -3.84
N ALA A 96 -2.75 6.08 -2.75
CA ALA A 96 -2.49 7.51 -2.60
C ALA A 96 -1.02 7.73 -2.19
N TYR A 97 -0.39 8.73 -2.83
CA TYR A 97 0.96 9.15 -2.42
C TYR A 97 0.95 9.59 -0.96
N GLN A 98 1.90 9.07 -0.19
CA GLN A 98 2.14 9.49 1.18
C GLN A 98 3.57 9.96 1.34
N LEU A 99 3.74 11.23 1.73
CA LEU A 99 5.05 11.86 1.93
C LEU A 99 5.91 11.08 2.95
N ASN A 100 5.27 10.53 3.99
CA ASN A 100 5.94 9.82 5.09
C ASN A 100 5.79 8.29 4.97
N TRP A 101 5.74 7.76 3.76
CA TRP A 101 5.61 6.31 3.54
C TRP A 101 6.72 5.50 4.24
N LYS A 102 7.96 6.01 4.22
CA LYS A 102 9.11 5.32 4.83
C LYS A 102 8.90 5.13 6.33
N GLU A 103 8.56 6.19 7.03
CA GLU A 103 8.31 6.20 8.46
C GLU A 103 7.07 5.35 8.80
N ARG A 104 6.02 5.46 8.00
CA ARG A 104 4.80 4.67 8.13
C ARG A 104 5.09 3.18 8.01
N SER A 105 5.72 2.74 6.93
CA SER A 105 6.04 1.32 6.69
C SER A 105 6.94 0.73 7.78
N LEU A 106 7.94 1.50 8.26
CA LEU A 106 8.77 1.11 9.40
C LEU A 106 7.96 1.00 10.69
N SER A 107 7.04 1.94 10.95
CA SER A 107 6.14 1.90 12.12
C SER A 107 5.26 0.65 12.10
N TYR A 108 4.67 0.30 10.94
CA TYR A 108 3.89 -0.92 10.78
C TYR A 108 4.76 -2.18 10.99
N LEU A 109 5.95 -2.22 10.40
CA LEU A 109 6.87 -3.34 10.58
C LEU A 109 7.27 -3.52 12.06
N CYS A 110 7.52 -2.41 12.79
CA CYS A 110 7.81 -2.46 14.22
C CYS A 110 6.62 -3.03 15.02
N ARG A 111 5.38 -2.62 14.72
CA ARG A 111 4.18 -3.15 15.38
C ARG A 111 3.97 -4.64 15.10
N VAL A 112 4.30 -5.09 13.89
CA VAL A 112 4.23 -6.51 13.54
C VAL A 112 5.35 -7.31 14.21
N PHE A 113 6.52 -6.71 14.43
CA PHE A 113 7.65 -7.33 15.10
C PHE A 113 7.47 -7.39 16.61
N ASP A 114 6.81 -6.42 17.23
CA ASP A 114 6.51 -6.40 18.67
C ASP A 114 5.36 -7.38 19.00
N GLN A 115 5.72 -8.66 19.08
CA GLN A 115 4.80 -9.78 19.28
C GLN A 115 4.78 -10.29 20.71
N LEU A 116 5.68 -9.79 21.57
CA LEU A 116 5.86 -10.34 22.90
C LEU A 116 4.79 -9.83 23.87
N SER A 117 4.21 -10.77 24.60
CA SER A 117 3.41 -10.51 25.78
C SER A 117 4.21 -10.84 27.05
N HIS A 118 3.71 -10.41 28.20
CA HIS A 118 4.35 -10.70 29.47
C HIS A 118 4.60 -12.21 29.64
N GLY A 119 5.84 -12.58 29.94
CA GLY A 119 6.25 -13.97 30.14
C GLY A 119 6.79 -14.70 28.90
N HIS A 120 6.77 -14.09 27.70
CA HIS A 120 7.39 -14.67 26.51
C HIS A 120 8.90 -14.40 26.45
N LEU A 121 9.64 -15.29 25.78
CA LEU A 121 11.08 -15.12 25.56
C LEU A 121 11.32 -14.38 24.24
N TYR A 122 12.40 -13.58 24.15
CA TYR A 122 12.79 -12.90 22.92
C TYR A 122 13.05 -13.88 21.75
N GLY A 123 13.43 -15.13 22.05
CA GLY A 123 13.59 -16.18 21.04
C GLY A 123 12.28 -16.58 20.35
N ASP A 124 11.13 -16.35 20.98
CA ASP A 124 9.81 -16.72 20.47
C ASP A 124 9.29 -15.74 19.40
N ILE A 125 9.97 -14.59 19.21
CA ILE A 125 9.62 -13.63 18.16
C ILE A 125 9.75 -14.31 16.79
N LYS A 126 8.64 -14.37 16.07
CA LYS A 126 8.58 -14.84 14.68
C LYS A 126 9.08 -13.77 13.73
N PRO A 127 9.66 -14.14 12.56
CA PRO A 127 9.92 -13.18 11.49
C PRO A 127 8.70 -12.32 11.20
N ALA A 128 8.92 -11.01 11.14
CA ALA A 128 7.94 -10.01 10.76
C ALA A 128 8.27 -9.48 9.36
N ILE A 129 7.31 -9.55 8.46
CA ILE A 129 7.45 -9.12 7.09
C ILE A 129 6.34 -8.12 6.80
N HIS A 130 6.69 -6.87 6.49
CA HIS A 130 5.73 -5.90 5.98
C HIS A 130 5.88 -5.80 4.47
N ILE A 131 4.79 -5.90 3.72
CA ILE A 131 4.76 -5.84 2.26
C ILE A 131 3.78 -4.76 1.83
N GLY A 132 4.30 -3.67 1.25
CA GLY A 132 3.51 -2.59 0.68
C GLY A 132 3.35 -2.73 -0.82
N PHE A 133 2.11 -2.63 -1.33
CA PHE A 133 1.81 -2.48 -2.75
C PHE A 133 1.54 -0.99 -3.02
N LEU A 134 2.42 -0.35 -3.79
CA LEU A 134 2.42 1.09 -3.95
C LEU A 134 2.15 1.50 -5.39
N ASN A 135 1.35 2.57 -5.57
CA ASN A 135 1.19 3.23 -6.87
C ASN A 135 2.01 4.53 -6.96
N PHE A 136 3.16 4.55 -6.31
CA PHE A 136 4.12 5.65 -6.35
C PHE A 136 5.52 5.15 -6.01
N ASP A 137 6.55 5.92 -6.36
CA ASP A 137 7.93 5.58 -6.06
C ASP A 137 8.25 5.99 -4.61
N PRO A 138 8.49 5.03 -3.68
CA PRO A 138 8.72 5.33 -2.26
C PRO A 138 10.09 5.94 -1.98
N VAL A 139 11.03 5.72 -2.88
CA VAL A 139 12.40 6.23 -2.82
C VAL A 139 12.72 6.84 -4.17
N SER A 140 13.16 8.11 -4.18
CA SER A 140 13.73 8.71 -5.39
C SER A 140 14.98 7.91 -5.76
N SER A 141 14.95 7.24 -6.90
CA SER A 141 16.04 6.40 -7.39
C SER A 141 16.23 6.65 -8.88
N GLU A 142 17.48 6.71 -9.29
CA GLU A 142 17.83 6.70 -10.72
C GLU A 142 17.46 5.35 -11.38
N HIS A 143 17.32 4.31 -10.55
CA HIS A 143 16.95 2.96 -10.97
C HIS A 143 15.73 2.48 -10.16
N PRO A 144 14.52 2.82 -10.58
CA PRO A 144 13.31 2.37 -9.89
C PRO A 144 13.15 0.85 -10.04
N GLU A 145 12.89 0.19 -8.91
CA GLU A 145 12.69 -1.26 -8.85
C GLU A 145 11.20 -1.61 -8.81
N PHE A 146 10.82 -2.72 -9.44
CA PHE A 146 9.46 -3.26 -9.35
C PHE A 146 9.23 -3.94 -8.00
N TYR A 147 10.16 -4.78 -7.56
CA TYR A 147 10.08 -5.49 -6.28
C TYR A 147 11.37 -5.33 -5.49
N SER A 148 11.27 -4.69 -4.33
CA SER A 148 12.40 -4.39 -3.47
C SER A 148 12.27 -5.08 -2.13
N SER A 149 13.40 -5.48 -1.55
CA SER A 149 13.48 -6.08 -0.23
C SER A 149 14.54 -5.36 0.62
N TYR A 150 14.12 -4.87 1.78
CA TYR A 150 14.95 -4.11 2.71
C TYR A 150 15.16 -4.90 4.00
N ARG A 151 16.39 -4.87 4.50
CA ARG A 151 16.80 -5.52 5.74
C ARG A 151 17.72 -4.61 6.56
N LEU A 152 17.78 -4.85 7.85
CA LEU A 152 18.75 -4.19 8.72
C LEU A 152 20.13 -4.85 8.53
N LEU A 153 21.10 -4.07 8.04
CA LEU A 153 22.45 -4.54 7.72
C LEU A 153 23.51 -3.87 8.59
N ASN A 154 24.62 -4.56 8.82
CA ASN A 154 25.83 -3.92 9.35
C ASN A 154 26.41 -2.97 8.28
N GLU A 155 26.64 -1.71 8.61
CA GLU A 155 27.09 -0.67 7.68
C GLU A 155 28.48 -0.93 7.05
N LYS A 156 29.33 -1.74 7.72
CA LYS A 156 30.69 -2.02 7.25
C LYS A 156 30.77 -3.31 6.45
N THR A 157 30.04 -4.35 6.88
CA THR A 157 30.17 -5.70 6.32
C THR A 157 29.02 -6.06 5.40
N TYR A 158 27.93 -5.27 5.43
CA TYR A 158 26.65 -5.52 4.75
C TYR A 158 26.01 -6.87 5.13
N ILE A 159 26.46 -7.46 6.24
CA ILE A 159 25.85 -8.70 6.76
C ILE A 159 24.53 -8.35 7.45
N PRO A 160 23.43 -9.08 7.17
CA PRO A 160 22.16 -8.88 7.86
C PRO A 160 22.30 -9.06 9.37
N TYR A 161 21.80 -8.08 10.15
CA TYR A 161 21.78 -8.17 11.61
C TYR A 161 20.78 -9.22 12.11
N SER A 162 19.64 -9.34 11.39
CA SER A 162 18.60 -10.31 11.68
C SER A 162 17.86 -10.66 10.38
N ASP A 163 17.36 -11.87 10.30
CA ASP A 163 16.47 -12.37 9.26
C ASP A 163 14.97 -12.23 9.63
N LYS A 164 14.71 -11.71 10.84
CA LYS A 164 13.35 -11.60 11.39
C LYS A 164 12.67 -10.25 11.14
N PHE A 165 13.34 -9.27 10.50
CA PHE A 165 12.83 -7.92 10.31
C PHE A 165 12.98 -7.52 8.84
N ILE A 166 11.89 -7.63 8.07
CA ILE A 166 11.92 -7.52 6.61
C ILE A 166 10.83 -6.56 6.14
N LEU A 167 11.22 -5.56 5.34
CA LEU A 167 10.31 -4.71 4.59
C LEU A 167 10.41 -5.07 3.10
N ARG A 168 9.29 -5.25 2.43
CA ARG A 168 9.21 -5.45 0.99
C ARG A 168 8.25 -4.46 0.35
N VAL A 169 8.55 -4.07 -0.87
CA VAL A 169 7.73 -3.13 -1.64
C VAL A 169 7.51 -3.68 -3.04
N VAL A 170 6.26 -3.74 -3.46
CA VAL A 170 5.85 -3.98 -4.85
C VAL A 170 5.40 -2.64 -5.42
N ASN A 171 6.17 -2.08 -6.34
CA ASN A 171 5.84 -0.82 -7.00
C ASN A 171 5.01 -1.08 -8.26
N LEU A 172 3.71 -0.85 -8.16
CA LEU A 172 2.75 -1.12 -9.24
C LEU A 172 2.98 -0.23 -10.48
N ARG A 173 3.72 0.88 -10.35
CA ARG A 173 4.09 1.72 -11.50
C ARG A 173 5.26 1.15 -12.30
N GLN A 174 6.05 0.27 -11.69
CA GLN A 174 7.30 -0.25 -12.23
C GLN A 174 7.19 -1.70 -12.73
N ILE A 175 5.99 -2.19 -13.04
CA ILE A 175 5.75 -3.58 -13.52
C ILE A 175 6.62 -3.91 -14.75
N ALA A 176 6.89 -2.93 -15.60
CA ALA A 176 7.74 -3.10 -16.77
C ALA A 176 9.19 -3.44 -16.41
N SER A 177 9.67 -3.01 -15.24
CA SER A 177 11.01 -3.25 -14.72
C SER A 177 11.13 -4.56 -13.93
N ALA A 178 10.10 -5.43 -13.95
CA ALA A 178 10.15 -6.74 -13.32
C ALA A 178 11.33 -7.55 -13.82
N THR A 179 12.12 -8.10 -12.89
CA THR A 179 13.26 -8.97 -13.21
C THR A 179 12.81 -10.34 -13.67
N ASP A 180 13.73 -11.17 -14.16
CA ASP A 180 13.42 -12.56 -14.52
C ASP A 180 13.03 -13.38 -13.28
N GLU A 181 13.59 -13.06 -12.11
CA GLU A 181 13.21 -13.67 -10.84
C GLU A 181 11.77 -13.27 -10.42
N ASP A 182 11.39 -12.00 -10.55
CA ASP A 182 10.04 -11.53 -10.27
C ASP A 182 9.01 -12.23 -11.15
N ARG A 183 9.34 -12.42 -12.43
CA ARG A 183 8.50 -13.12 -13.39
C ARG A 183 8.44 -14.63 -13.12
N ALA A 184 9.56 -15.26 -12.75
CA ALA A 184 9.59 -16.65 -12.35
C ALA A 184 8.70 -16.92 -11.12
N ASN A 185 8.69 -15.98 -10.17
CA ASN A 185 7.83 -15.99 -8.99
C ASN A 185 6.41 -15.47 -9.27
N ARG A 186 6.12 -15.01 -10.49
CA ARG A 186 4.82 -14.50 -10.93
C ARG A 186 4.30 -13.28 -10.14
N ILE A 187 5.19 -12.48 -9.57
CA ILE A 187 4.83 -11.27 -8.84
C ILE A 187 4.21 -10.24 -9.80
N ASP A 188 4.74 -10.14 -11.03
CA ASP A 188 4.23 -9.28 -12.09
C ASP A 188 2.79 -9.65 -12.51
N TYR A 189 2.39 -10.93 -12.47
CA TYR A 189 1.01 -11.36 -12.72
C TYR A 189 0.05 -10.82 -11.67
N TRP A 190 0.44 -10.85 -10.39
CA TRP A 190 -0.36 -10.27 -9.31
C TRP A 190 -0.47 -8.75 -9.46
N ALA A 191 0.64 -8.08 -9.74
CA ALA A 191 0.64 -6.64 -9.95
C ALA A 191 -0.25 -6.23 -11.13
N ARG A 192 -0.22 -6.98 -12.25
CA ARG A 192 -1.11 -6.78 -13.40
C ARG A 192 -2.58 -7.05 -13.05
N LEU A 193 -2.87 -8.08 -12.24
CA LEU A 193 -4.23 -8.33 -11.76
C LEU A 193 -4.74 -7.15 -10.91
N PHE A 194 -3.89 -6.62 -10.02
CA PHE A 194 -4.27 -5.50 -9.16
C PHE A 194 -4.56 -4.25 -9.98
N THR A 195 -3.78 -3.99 -11.02
CA THR A 195 -3.92 -2.80 -11.86
C THR A 195 -4.85 -2.98 -13.06
N ALA A 196 -5.40 -4.17 -13.28
CA ALA A 196 -6.33 -4.43 -14.37
C ALA A 196 -7.59 -3.56 -14.25
N THR A 197 -8.01 -3.00 -15.37
CA THR A 197 -9.17 -2.12 -15.46
C THR A 197 -10.34 -2.73 -16.22
N THR A 198 -10.08 -3.81 -16.98
CA THR A 198 -11.08 -4.50 -17.82
C THR A 198 -11.12 -6.00 -17.52
N TRP A 199 -12.29 -6.60 -17.75
CA TRP A 199 -12.46 -8.04 -17.64
C TRP A 199 -11.67 -8.82 -18.69
N GLU A 200 -11.41 -8.22 -19.83
CA GLU A 200 -10.58 -8.80 -20.90
C GLU A 200 -9.14 -9.00 -20.45
N GLU A 201 -8.55 -7.99 -19.78
CA GLU A 201 -7.20 -8.09 -19.19
C GLU A 201 -7.14 -9.22 -18.15
N ILE A 202 -8.13 -9.27 -17.26
CA ILE A 202 -8.23 -10.32 -16.23
C ILE A 202 -8.31 -11.71 -16.84
N LYS A 203 -9.14 -11.92 -17.88
CA LYS A 203 -9.26 -13.21 -18.56
C LYS A 203 -7.93 -13.66 -19.17
N MET A 204 -7.16 -12.74 -19.74
CA MET A 204 -5.85 -13.06 -20.28
C MET A 204 -4.88 -13.51 -19.19
N LEU A 205 -4.85 -12.83 -18.04
CA LEU A 205 -4.00 -13.17 -16.90
C LEU A 205 -4.38 -14.50 -16.26
N ALA A 206 -5.68 -14.76 -16.14
CA ALA A 206 -6.21 -15.96 -15.51
C ALA A 206 -5.99 -17.25 -16.32
N LYS A 207 -5.73 -17.15 -17.62
CA LYS A 207 -5.73 -18.28 -18.58
C LYS A 207 -4.78 -19.42 -18.18
N ASN A 208 -3.63 -19.09 -17.56
CA ASN A 208 -2.58 -20.06 -17.23
C ASN A 208 -2.16 -19.99 -15.75
N ASN A 209 -3.01 -19.46 -14.88
CA ASN A 209 -2.71 -19.31 -13.47
C ASN A 209 -3.98 -19.50 -12.63
N GLU A 210 -4.07 -20.64 -11.95
CA GLU A 210 -5.25 -21.03 -11.15
C GLU A 210 -5.49 -20.06 -9.98
N PHE A 211 -4.45 -19.52 -9.36
CA PHE A 211 -4.58 -18.53 -8.29
C PHE A 211 -5.19 -17.23 -8.83
N ILE A 212 -4.72 -16.78 -10.00
CA ILE A 212 -5.26 -15.59 -10.66
C ILE A 212 -6.70 -15.85 -11.12
N ALA A 213 -7.01 -17.04 -11.65
CA ALA A 213 -8.38 -17.41 -12.02
C ALA A 213 -9.32 -17.39 -10.82
N SER A 214 -8.87 -17.93 -9.68
CA SER A 214 -9.64 -17.89 -8.42
C SER A 214 -9.83 -16.48 -7.89
N ALA A 215 -8.79 -15.63 -7.96
CA ALA A 215 -8.87 -14.21 -7.58
C ALA A 215 -9.83 -13.44 -8.50
N SER A 216 -9.81 -13.75 -9.80
CA SER A 216 -10.70 -13.14 -10.80
C SER A 216 -12.17 -13.46 -10.54
N GLN A 217 -12.45 -14.72 -10.15
CA GLN A 217 -13.79 -15.14 -9.76
C GLN A 217 -14.26 -14.41 -8.48
N SER A 218 -13.39 -14.35 -7.47
CA SER A 218 -13.68 -13.60 -6.22
C SER A 218 -13.92 -12.12 -6.48
N LEU A 219 -13.14 -11.51 -7.39
CA LEU A 219 -13.32 -10.11 -7.79
C LEU A 219 -14.69 -9.90 -8.48
N TYR A 220 -15.07 -10.80 -9.36
CA TYR A 220 -16.36 -10.76 -10.04
C TYR A 220 -17.53 -10.86 -9.05
N GLU A 221 -17.49 -11.83 -8.15
CA GLU A 221 -18.51 -12.04 -7.11
C GLU A 221 -18.60 -10.85 -6.16
N SER A 222 -17.46 -10.31 -5.75
CA SER A 222 -17.40 -9.12 -4.89
C SER A 222 -17.96 -7.86 -5.58
N ASN A 223 -17.75 -7.70 -6.89
CA ASN A 223 -18.37 -6.64 -7.67
C ASN A 223 -19.88 -6.86 -7.92
N ALA A 224 -20.39 -8.09 -7.84
CA ALA A 224 -21.82 -8.37 -7.90
C ALA A 224 -22.54 -8.08 -6.56
N ASP A 225 -21.81 -8.09 -5.44
CA ASP A 225 -22.34 -7.80 -4.10
C ASP A 225 -22.51 -6.30 -3.89
N GLU A 226 -23.72 -5.84 -3.57
CA GLU A 226 -24.07 -4.44 -3.42
C GLU A 226 -23.37 -3.80 -2.20
N ILE A 227 -23.32 -4.52 -1.08
CA ILE A 227 -22.67 -4.04 0.15
C ILE A 227 -21.18 -3.81 -0.08
N THR A 228 -20.52 -4.75 -0.77
CA THR A 228 -19.10 -4.62 -1.12
C THR A 228 -18.86 -3.40 -2.01
N ARG A 229 -19.73 -3.16 -3.02
CA ARG A 229 -19.62 -1.97 -3.89
C ARG A 229 -19.81 -0.66 -3.13
N GLU A 230 -20.77 -0.59 -2.20
CA GLU A 230 -20.96 0.60 -1.37
C GLU A 230 -19.74 0.91 -0.51
N LYS A 231 -19.15 -0.11 0.11
CA LYS A 231 -17.92 0.06 0.89
C LYS A 231 -16.73 0.47 0.03
N CYS A 232 -16.58 -0.11 -1.16
CA CYS A 232 -15.55 0.33 -2.12
C CYS A 232 -15.72 1.81 -2.51
N ARG A 233 -16.97 2.24 -2.78
CA ARG A 233 -17.29 3.65 -3.10
C ARG A 233 -16.95 4.57 -1.93
N ALA A 234 -17.35 4.20 -0.72
CA ALA A 234 -17.03 4.98 0.48
C ALA A 234 -15.51 5.13 0.66
N ARG A 235 -14.76 4.06 0.39
CA ARG A 235 -13.29 4.09 0.47
C ARG A 235 -12.64 4.97 -0.60
N GLU A 236 -13.12 4.94 -1.84
CA GLU A 236 -12.63 5.84 -2.89
C GLU A 236 -12.90 7.31 -2.56
N ASN A 237 -14.08 7.62 -2.02
CA ASN A 237 -14.41 8.97 -1.57
C ASN A 237 -13.47 9.42 -0.44
N TYR A 238 -13.18 8.55 0.52
CA TYR A 238 -12.24 8.83 1.59
C TYR A 238 -10.82 9.10 1.08
N ILE A 239 -10.30 8.25 0.19
CA ILE A 239 -8.98 8.43 -0.44
C ILE A 239 -8.92 9.74 -1.24
N CYS A 240 -10.01 10.09 -1.95
CA CYS A 240 -10.10 11.36 -2.67
C CYS A 240 -10.02 12.55 -1.72
N LEU A 241 -10.73 12.48 -0.59
CA LEU A 241 -10.71 13.51 0.45
C LEU A 241 -9.31 13.64 1.08
N GLU A 242 -8.68 12.52 1.48
CA GLU A 242 -7.31 12.52 2.02
C GLU A 242 -6.32 13.18 1.05
N ARG A 243 -6.42 12.86 -0.24
CA ARG A 243 -5.57 13.48 -1.28
C ARG A 243 -5.77 14.99 -1.35
N THR A 244 -7.04 15.43 -1.35
CA THR A 244 -7.36 16.86 -1.40
C THR A 244 -6.83 17.59 -0.17
N LEU A 245 -6.94 16.99 1.01
CA LEU A 245 -6.40 17.56 2.25
C LEU A 245 -4.87 17.63 2.22
N ALA A 246 -4.18 16.59 1.78
CA ALA A 246 -2.72 16.58 1.65
C ALA A 246 -2.21 17.63 0.65
N GLU A 247 -2.91 17.81 -0.47
CA GLU A 247 -2.61 18.87 -1.45
C GLU A 247 -2.81 20.28 -0.85
N GLN A 248 -3.85 20.48 -0.03
CA GLN A 248 -4.09 21.74 0.67
C GLN A 248 -3.03 22.02 1.73
N GLU A 249 -2.63 21.02 2.51
CA GLU A 249 -1.57 21.14 3.51
C GLU A 249 -0.23 21.51 2.85
N THR A 250 0.12 20.88 1.74
CA THR A 250 1.32 21.19 0.98
C THR A 250 1.30 22.64 0.49
N ARG A 251 0.17 23.09 -0.06
CA ARG A 251 0.00 24.47 -0.53
C ARG A 251 0.07 25.50 0.59
N LEU A 252 -0.49 25.18 1.77
CA LEU A 252 -0.40 26.03 2.95
C LEU A 252 1.05 26.16 3.42
N ALA A 253 1.80 25.05 3.50
CA ALA A 253 3.21 25.07 3.88
C ALA A 253 4.08 25.90 2.91
N GLU A 254 3.81 25.82 1.60
CA GLU A 254 4.47 26.65 0.59
C GLU A 254 4.16 28.16 0.79
N GLN A 255 2.91 28.50 1.07
CA GLN A 255 2.48 29.87 1.33
C GLN A 255 3.10 30.43 2.62
N GLU A 256 3.17 29.63 3.69
CA GLU A 256 3.85 30.02 4.93
C GLU A 256 5.34 30.27 4.73
N ALA A 257 6.01 29.43 3.96
CA ALA A 257 7.43 29.63 3.61
C ALA A 257 7.65 30.91 2.78
N GLU A 258 6.76 31.20 1.83
CA GLU A 258 6.80 32.43 1.06
C GLU A 258 6.54 33.68 1.93
N LEU A 259 5.59 33.61 2.85
CA LEU A 259 5.32 34.68 3.81
C LEU A 259 6.53 34.94 4.71
N ALA A 260 7.15 33.91 5.25
CA ALA A 260 8.33 34.04 6.10
C ALA A 260 9.52 34.73 5.35
N THR A 261 9.69 34.43 4.06
CA THR A 261 10.71 35.09 3.25
C THR A 261 10.39 36.55 2.99
N LYS A 262 9.11 36.90 2.78
CA LYS A 262 8.66 38.29 2.62
C LYS A 262 8.81 39.10 3.91
N ASP A 263 8.49 38.51 5.05
CA ASP A 263 8.63 39.14 6.35
C ASP A 263 10.09 39.41 6.69
N ALA A 264 11.00 38.47 6.38
CA ALA A 264 12.43 38.71 6.54
C ALA A 264 12.93 39.88 5.66
N ALA A 265 12.49 39.94 4.40
CA ALA A 265 12.84 41.03 3.49
C ALA A 265 12.28 42.39 3.94
N LEU A 266 11.08 42.42 4.52
CA LEU A 266 10.48 43.62 5.12
C LEU A 266 11.27 44.08 6.32
N ALA A 267 11.64 43.19 7.24
CA ALA A 267 12.46 43.52 8.40
C ALA A 267 13.81 44.13 8.03
N ASP A 268 14.43 43.63 6.95
CA ASP A 268 15.72 44.24 6.46
C ASP A 268 15.51 45.59 5.82
N LYS A 269 14.41 45.84 5.10
CA LYS A 269 14.04 47.17 4.59
C LYS A 269 13.79 48.14 5.72
N ASP A 270 13.13 47.76 6.77
CA ASP A 270 12.87 48.61 7.95
C ASP A 270 14.17 49.02 8.63
N LYS A 271 15.14 48.09 8.77
CA LYS A 271 16.51 48.46 9.26
C LYS A 271 17.21 49.51 8.40
N ILE A 272 17.07 49.38 7.07
CA ILE A 272 17.65 50.35 6.14
C ILE A 272 16.97 51.73 6.29
N ILE A 273 15.63 51.74 6.37
CA ILE A 273 14.85 52.96 6.58
C ILE A 273 15.25 53.67 7.90
N GLU A 274 15.40 52.92 8.98
CA GLU A 274 15.85 53.44 10.26
C GLU A 274 17.26 54.09 10.18
N LYS A 275 18.18 53.39 9.47
CA LYS A 275 19.53 53.92 9.23
C LYS A 275 19.52 55.20 8.43
N LEU A 276 18.73 55.27 7.36
CA LEU A 276 18.59 56.45 6.53
C LEU A 276 17.97 57.63 7.27
N LYS A 277 16.93 57.38 8.12
CA LYS A 277 16.34 58.41 8.98
C LYS A 277 17.37 59.02 9.94
N LYS A 278 18.22 58.21 10.58
CA LYS A 278 19.30 58.68 11.45
C LYS A 278 20.29 59.55 10.70
N GLN A 279 20.75 59.15 9.53
CA GLN A 279 21.65 59.93 8.70
C GLN A 279 21.04 61.26 8.27
N LEU A 280 19.76 61.28 7.94
CA LEU A 280 19.04 62.49 7.57
C LEU A 280 18.92 63.47 8.74
N ALA A 281 18.66 62.99 9.95
CA ALA A 281 18.62 63.82 11.16
C ALA A 281 19.97 64.40 11.53
N GLU A 282 21.08 63.65 11.35
CA GLU A 282 22.46 64.15 11.55
C GLU A 282 22.79 65.22 10.57
N ILE A 283 22.44 65.14 9.31
CA ILE A 283 22.66 66.15 8.28
C ILE A 283 21.84 67.44 8.57
N GLN A 284 20.59 67.27 9.02
CA GLN A 284 19.74 68.42 9.36
C GLN A 284 20.18 69.16 10.64
N SER A 285 20.88 68.51 11.56
CA SER A 285 21.43 69.14 12.76
C SER A 285 22.79 69.79 12.55
N ALA A 286 23.43 69.51 11.44
CA ALA A 286 24.74 70.06 11.08
C ALA A 286 24.69 71.37 10.19
N ASN A 287 23.48 71.70 9.73
CA ASN A 287 23.14 72.93 9.02
C ASN A 287 22.37 73.91 9.92
#